data_b3f789c06eb19dd02f858b9bd635e7bf
#
_entry.id   b3f789c06eb19dd02f858b9bd635e7bf
#
_cell.length_a   1.000
_cell.length_b   1.000
_cell.length_c   1.000
_cell.angle_alpha   90.00
_cell.angle_beta   90.00
_cell.angle_gamma   90.00
#
_symmetry.space_group_name_H-M   'P 1'
#
loop_
_entity.id
_entity.type
_entity.pdbx_description
1 polymer ?
#
loop_
_entity_poly.entity_id
_entity_poly.type
_entity_poly.pdbx_seq_one_letter_code
_entity_poly.pdbx_strand_id
1 'polypeptide(L)'
;MRDDLYSAICREALESRQRDVMSFVDNGMAGMSTRLERTLLKLPGGYYLLGLVSYNAGLVRLDFDELLIGREVPEFIGVGMPVSGFRVSSPDAFLNIEVSRLHAKLFRRLTGSEPEYRLVDMRSTCGTYLNGDPIPVPDDLAGSFEEDCARLLRSGDFFSLGPSAVNLFLFFQK
;
A
#
# COMPACT_ATOMS: atom_id res chain seq x y z
N MET A 1 -24.73 -18.10 -9.73
CA MET A 1 -24.83 -17.57 -11.13
C MET A 1 -24.67 -16.03 -11.23
N ARG A 2 -25.31 -15.20 -10.37
CA ARG A 2 -25.05 -13.74 -10.35
C ARG A 2 -23.68 -13.39 -9.73
N ASP A 3 -23.29 -14.10 -8.68
CA ASP A 3 -22.00 -13.86 -7.98
C ASP A 3 -20.79 -14.23 -8.85
N ASP A 4 -20.91 -15.27 -9.68
CA ASP A 4 -19.85 -15.70 -10.58
C ASP A 4 -19.61 -14.68 -11.72
N LEU A 5 -20.68 -14.07 -12.23
CA LEU A 5 -20.57 -13.04 -13.27
C LEU A 5 -19.97 -11.76 -12.72
N TYR A 6 -20.37 -11.34 -11.52
CA TYR A 6 -19.81 -10.17 -10.87
C TYR A 6 -18.32 -10.36 -10.56
N SER A 7 -17.94 -11.52 -10.03
CA SER A 7 -16.55 -11.89 -9.78
C SER A 7 -15.70 -11.92 -11.06
N ALA A 8 -16.26 -12.41 -12.17
CA ALA A 8 -15.59 -12.44 -13.46
C ALA A 8 -15.36 -11.01 -13.99
N ILE A 9 -16.39 -10.14 -13.94
CA ILE A 9 -16.28 -8.74 -14.38
C ILE A 9 -15.26 -7.98 -13.52
N CYS A 10 -15.26 -8.16 -12.21
CA CYS A 10 -14.28 -7.54 -11.30
C CYS A 10 -12.86 -8.01 -11.62
N ARG A 11 -12.67 -9.31 -11.89
CA ARG A 11 -11.36 -9.86 -12.25
C ARG A 11 -10.86 -9.31 -13.58
N GLU A 12 -11.69 -9.27 -14.60
CA GLU A 12 -11.33 -8.73 -15.91
C GLU A 12 -11.01 -7.23 -15.86
N ALA A 13 -11.78 -6.46 -15.09
CA ALA A 13 -11.50 -5.05 -14.82
C ALA A 13 -10.19 -4.85 -14.07
N LEU A 14 -9.88 -5.73 -13.10
CA LEU A 14 -8.63 -5.73 -12.35
C LEU A 14 -7.43 -6.01 -13.25
N GLU A 15 -7.52 -7.08 -14.07
CA GLU A 15 -6.45 -7.46 -15.01
C GLU A 15 -6.22 -6.39 -16.08
N SER A 16 -7.30 -5.75 -16.57
CA SER A 16 -7.18 -4.62 -17.49
C SER A 16 -6.47 -3.45 -16.86
N ARG A 17 -6.84 -3.07 -15.63
CA ARG A 17 -6.19 -1.97 -14.92
C ARG A 17 -4.76 -2.29 -14.48
N GLN A 18 -4.45 -3.51 -14.10
CA GLN A 18 -3.08 -3.92 -13.84
C GLN A 18 -2.22 -3.75 -15.10
N ARG A 19 -2.71 -4.13 -16.27
CA ARG A 19 -2.02 -3.90 -17.55
C ARG A 19 -1.83 -2.42 -17.85
N ASP A 20 -2.85 -1.60 -17.57
CA ASP A 20 -2.79 -0.16 -17.79
C ASP A 20 -1.80 0.51 -16.82
N VAL A 21 -1.78 0.07 -15.55
CA VAL A 21 -0.81 0.56 -14.55
C VAL A 21 0.60 0.12 -14.91
N MET A 22 0.81 -1.14 -15.31
CA MET A 22 2.11 -1.62 -15.75
C MET A 22 2.56 -0.90 -17.03
N SER A 23 1.66 -0.70 -17.99
CA SER A 23 1.93 0.09 -19.19
C SER A 23 2.21 1.57 -18.86
N PHE A 24 1.52 2.14 -17.88
CA PHE A 24 1.81 3.49 -17.39
C PHE A 24 3.15 3.57 -16.65
N VAL A 25 3.49 2.56 -15.86
CA VAL A 25 4.81 2.45 -15.22
C VAL A 25 5.89 2.29 -16.28
N ASP A 26 5.72 1.39 -17.24
CA ASP A 26 6.71 1.13 -18.29
C ASP A 26 6.88 2.31 -19.27
N ASN A 27 5.77 2.93 -19.71
CA ASN A 27 5.81 4.01 -20.68
C ASN A 27 5.87 5.40 -20.03
N GLY A 28 5.25 5.58 -18.87
CA GLY A 28 5.29 6.83 -18.12
C GLY A 28 6.61 7.04 -17.42
N MET A 29 7.27 5.96 -16.97
CA MET A 29 8.64 6.02 -16.45
C MET A 29 9.62 6.45 -17.54
N ALA A 30 9.46 6.06 -18.79
CA ALA A 30 10.33 6.50 -19.88
C ALA A 30 10.20 8.00 -20.21
N GLY A 31 9.02 8.59 -20.06
CA GLY A 31 8.77 10.02 -20.32
C GLY A 31 8.90 10.95 -19.11
N MET A 32 8.52 10.48 -17.91
CA MET A 32 8.73 11.16 -16.61
C MET A 32 10.13 10.94 -16.03
N SER A 33 10.88 10.03 -16.63
CA SER A 33 12.12 9.42 -16.17
C SER A 33 13.14 10.47 -15.71
N THR A 34 13.46 11.45 -16.52
CA THR A 34 14.57 12.36 -16.22
C THR A 34 14.32 13.27 -15.01
N ARG A 35 13.09 13.68 -14.76
CA ARG A 35 12.78 14.56 -13.63
C ARG A 35 12.58 13.78 -12.35
N LEU A 36 11.89 12.65 -12.43
CA LEU A 36 11.68 11.74 -11.31
C LEU A 36 13.01 11.11 -10.90
N GLU A 37 13.79 10.60 -11.84
CA GLU A 37 15.13 10.08 -11.59
C GLU A 37 16.04 11.10 -10.91
N ARG A 38 16.09 12.34 -11.41
CA ARG A 38 16.87 13.42 -10.78
C ARG A 38 16.37 13.72 -9.36
N THR A 39 15.07 13.59 -9.09
CA THR A 39 14.52 13.81 -7.77
C THR A 39 14.84 12.61 -6.86
N LEU A 40 14.65 11.40 -7.35
CA LEU A 40 15.00 10.17 -6.64
C LEU A 40 16.50 10.08 -6.34
N LEU A 41 17.35 10.55 -7.27
CA LEU A 41 18.79 10.59 -7.07
C LEU A 41 19.22 11.53 -5.93
N LYS A 42 18.43 12.54 -5.61
CA LYS A 42 18.70 13.49 -4.52
C LYS A 42 18.19 13.01 -3.15
N LEU A 43 17.40 11.95 -3.10
CA LEU A 43 16.93 11.41 -1.82
C LEU A 43 18.12 10.86 -1.02
N PRO A 44 18.16 11.06 0.29
CA PRO A 44 19.07 10.32 1.17
C PRO A 44 18.89 8.82 1.05
N GLY A 45 19.90 8.04 1.40
CA GLY A 45 19.75 6.58 1.54
C GLY A 45 18.67 6.23 2.55
N GLY A 46 17.87 5.19 2.29
CA GLY A 46 16.79 4.77 3.16
C GLY A 46 15.66 4.07 2.43
N TYR A 47 14.59 3.81 3.15
CA TYR A 47 13.39 3.16 2.64
C TYR A 47 12.27 4.18 2.47
N TYR A 48 11.49 4.01 1.42
CA TYR A 48 10.48 4.97 1.01
C TYR A 48 9.20 4.29 0.58
N LEU A 49 8.09 4.99 0.82
CA LEU A 49 6.77 4.68 0.28
C LEU A 49 6.32 5.83 -0.62
N LEU A 50 6.00 5.52 -1.86
CA LEU A 50 5.49 6.47 -2.84
C LEU A 50 4.05 6.14 -3.21
N GLY A 51 3.14 7.06 -2.96
CA GLY A 51 1.78 7.00 -3.51
C GLY A 51 1.79 7.35 -4.99
N LEU A 52 1.28 6.46 -5.84
CA LEU A 52 1.39 6.57 -7.30
C LEU A 52 0.21 7.26 -7.97
N VAL A 53 -0.88 7.47 -7.25
CA VAL A 53 -2.09 8.11 -7.80
C VAL A 53 -2.29 9.49 -7.21
N SER A 54 -2.96 10.37 -7.96
CA SER A 54 -3.09 11.80 -7.61
C SER A 54 -3.69 12.09 -6.23
N TYR A 55 -4.51 11.19 -5.72
CA TYR A 55 -5.14 11.33 -4.39
C TYR A 55 -4.24 10.89 -3.24
N ASN A 56 -3.24 10.04 -3.53
CA ASN A 56 -2.28 9.52 -2.58
C ASN A 56 -0.87 10.00 -2.93
N ALA A 57 -0.76 10.94 -3.86
CA ALA A 57 0.53 11.44 -4.32
C ALA A 57 1.32 11.97 -3.12
N GLY A 58 2.36 11.26 -2.77
CA GLY A 58 3.22 11.63 -1.66
C GLY A 58 4.37 10.66 -1.53
N LEU A 59 5.49 11.18 -1.07
CA LEU A 59 6.67 10.40 -0.76
C LEU A 59 6.88 10.46 0.75
N VAL A 60 6.90 9.29 1.38
CA VAL A 60 7.15 9.14 2.81
C VAL A 60 8.44 8.36 3.01
N ARG A 61 9.38 8.93 3.75
CA ARG A 61 10.55 8.19 4.22
C ARG A 61 10.15 7.36 5.44
N LEU A 62 10.55 6.10 5.43
CA LEU A 62 10.18 5.15 6.48
C LEU A 62 11.23 5.16 7.61
N ASP A 63 11.20 6.21 8.43
CA ASP A 63 12.10 6.39 9.58
C ASP A 63 11.48 5.96 10.93
N PHE A 64 10.36 5.26 10.91
CA PHE A 64 9.58 4.85 12.07
C PHE A 64 9.37 3.34 12.10
N ASP A 65 8.99 2.82 13.25
CA ASP A 65 8.78 1.38 13.44
C ASP A 65 7.45 0.89 12.88
N GLU A 66 6.42 1.75 12.89
CA GLU A 66 5.10 1.44 12.35
C GLU A 66 4.53 2.63 11.58
N LEU A 67 3.86 2.35 10.45
CA LEU A 67 3.08 3.29 9.66
C LEU A 67 1.69 2.72 9.45
N LEU A 68 0.68 3.42 9.94
CA LEU A 68 -0.72 3.10 9.67
C LEU A 68 -1.18 3.77 8.38
N ILE A 69 -1.91 3.03 7.56
CA ILE A 69 -2.42 3.48 6.27
C ILE A 69 -3.94 3.31 6.24
N GLY A 70 -4.64 4.38 5.90
CA GLY A 70 -6.10 4.35 5.83
C GLY A 70 -6.70 5.72 5.59
N ARG A 71 -8.03 5.79 5.49
CA ARG A 71 -8.73 7.07 5.29
C ARG A 71 -8.91 7.89 6.58
N GLU A 72 -8.84 7.24 7.75
CA GLU A 72 -9.01 7.88 9.06
C GLU A 72 -7.95 7.36 10.03
N VAL A 73 -6.68 7.65 9.75
CA VAL A 73 -5.59 7.24 10.65
C VAL A 73 -5.63 8.16 11.88
N PRO A 74 -5.64 7.60 13.10
CA PRO A 74 -5.61 8.39 14.32
C PRO A 74 -4.26 9.10 14.47
N GLU A 75 -4.28 10.29 15.08
CA GLU A 75 -3.04 11.02 15.39
C GLU A 75 -2.29 10.41 16.58
N PHE A 76 -3.02 9.73 17.47
CA PHE A 76 -2.48 9.12 18.68
C PHE A 76 -3.11 7.75 18.93
N ILE A 77 -2.31 6.79 19.42
CA ILE A 77 -2.79 5.53 20.00
C ILE A 77 -2.56 5.58 21.51
N GLY A 78 -3.62 5.35 22.28
CA GLY A 78 -3.56 5.39 23.75
C GLY A 78 -3.27 6.79 24.29
N VAL A 79 -2.67 6.85 25.48
CA VAL A 79 -2.38 8.13 26.14
C VAL A 79 -1.04 8.67 25.64
N GLY A 80 -1.11 9.52 24.60
CA GLY A 80 0.02 10.38 24.23
C GLY A 80 1.11 9.78 23.34
N MET A 81 0.92 8.58 22.79
CA MET A 81 1.87 8.04 21.80
C MET A 81 1.53 8.52 20.39
N PRO A 82 2.38 9.33 19.73
CA PRO A 82 2.15 9.75 18.36
C PRO A 82 2.21 8.57 17.41
N VAL A 83 1.33 8.56 16.42
CA VAL A 83 1.25 7.51 15.39
C VAL A 83 1.75 8.09 14.08
N SER A 84 2.68 7.39 13.46
CA SER A 84 3.02 7.64 12.07
C SER A 84 1.89 7.11 11.19
N GLY A 85 1.32 7.97 10.35
CA GLY A 85 0.17 7.60 9.54
C GLY A 85 0.21 8.20 8.15
N PHE A 86 -0.23 7.44 7.17
CA PHE A 86 -0.49 7.90 5.82
C PHE A 86 -1.99 7.91 5.58
N ARG A 87 -2.55 9.12 5.53
CA ARG A 87 -3.98 9.28 5.27
C ARG A 87 -4.24 9.30 3.77
N VAL A 88 -5.01 8.31 3.32
CA VAL A 88 -5.56 8.31 1.96
C VAL A 88 -6.78 9.21 1.94
N SER A 89 -6.66 10.38 1.34
CA SER A 89 -7.77 11.33 1.20
C SER A 89 -8.12 11.53 -0.26
N SER A 90 -9.39 11.38 -0.60
CA SER A 90 -9.91 11.73 -1.92
C SER A 90 -11.11 12.64 -1.77
N PRO A 91 -11.25 13.70 -2.58
CA PRO A 91 -12.46 14.49 -2.66
C PRO A 91 -13.64 13.70 -3.24
N ASP A 92 -13.36 12.62 -4.00
CA ASP A 92 -14.38 11.76 -4.58
C ASP A 92 -14.75 10.61 -3.64
N ALA A 93 -15.99 10.59 -3.17
CA ALA A 93 -16.52 9.56 -2.28
C ALA A 93 -16.35 8.13 -2.85
N PHE A 94 -16.36 7.98 -4.18
CA PHE A 94 -16.19 6.70 -4.85
C PHE A 94 -14.81 6.04 -4.62
N LEU A 95 -13.75 6.83 -4.53
CA LEU A 95 -12.39 6.32 -4.40
C LEU A 95 -12.06 5.91 -2.96
N ASN A 96 -12.81 6.43 -1.99
CA ASN A 96 -12.64 6.09 -0.57
C ASN A 96 -13.42 4.83 -0.15
N ILE A 97 -14.31 4.31 -0.99
CA ILE A 97 -15.15 3.15 -0.65
C ILE A 97 -14.30 1.91 -0.37
N GLU A 98 -13.21 1.73 -1.12
CA GLU A 98 -12.32 0.58 -0.96
C GLU A 98 -11.37 0.72 0.23
N VAL A 99 -11.12 1.94 0.71
CA VAL A 99 -10.16 2.17 1.79
C VAL A 99 -10.87 2.20 3.13
N SER A 100 -10.57 1.27 4.00
CA SER A 100 -11.04 1.25 5.38
C SER A 100 -10.41 2.40 6.20
N ARG A 101 -11.02 2.76 7.33
CA ARG A 101 -10.50 3.78 8.25
C ARG A 101 -9.05 3.49 8.65
N LEU A 102 -8.80 2.29 9.16
CA LEU A 102 -7.50 1.65 9.23
C LEU A 102 -7.53 0.52 8.23
N HIS A 103 -6.66 0.54 7.22
CA HIS A 103 -6.71 -0.42 6.14
C HIS A 103 -5.52 -1.37 6.18
N ALA A 104 -4.33 -0.81 6.26
CA ALA A 104 -3.09 -1.58 6.29
C ALA A 104 -2.09 -0.96 7.28
N LYS A 105 -1.12 -1.76 7.67
CA LYS A 105 0.00 -1.33 8.50
C LYS A 105 1.30 -1.81 7.87
N LEU A 106 2.27 -0.90 7.75
CA LEU A 106 3.66 -1.26 7.58
C LEU A 106 4.35 -1.26 8.94
N PHE A 107 5.15 -2.27 9.20
CA PHE A 107 6.00 -2.27 10.38
C PHE A 107 7.40 -2.75 10.06
N ARG A 108 8.35 -2.20 10.80
CA ARG A 108 9.77 -2.48 10.67
C ARG A 108 10.18 -3.55 11.68
N ARG A 109 10.96 -4.52 11.21
CA ARG A 109 11.68 -5.49 12.03
C ARG A 109 13.18 -5.31 11.81
N LEU A 110 13.94 -5.34 12.87
CA LEU A 110 15.40 -5.39 12.79
C LEU A 110 15.82 -6.87 12.76
N THR A 111 16.20 -7.33 11.58
CA THR A 111 16.68 -8.69 11.35
C THR A 111 18.15 -8.60 10.92
N GLY A 112 19.06 -8.63 11.90
CA GLY A 112 20.49 -8.40 11.64
C GLY A 112 20.84 -6.92 11.51
N SER A 113 21.60 -6.56 10.45
CA SER A 113 22.11 -5.20 10.23
C SER A 113 21.16 -4.30 9.46
N GLU A 114 20.19 -4.87 8.75
CA GLU A 114 19.26 -4.12 7.92
C GLU A 114 17.81 -4.29 8.40
N PRO A 115 17.00 -3.22 8.27
CA PRO A 115 15.59 -3.32 8.60
C PRO A 115 14.80 -4.06 7.51
N GLU A 116 13.91 -4.94 7.93
CA GLU A 116 12.88 -5.54 7.09
C GLU A 116 11.57 -4.80 7.29
N TYR A 117 10.87 -4.49 6.21
CA TYR A 117 9.54 -3.91 6.25
C TYR A 117 8.50 -4.97 5.87
N ARG A 118 7.43 -5.02 6.63
CA ARG A 118 6.34 -5.97 6.42
C ARG A 118 5.02 -5.24 6.32
N LEU A 119 4.17 -5.70 5.41
CA LEU A 119 2.83 -5.18 5.16
C LEU A 119 1.81 -6.17 5.72
N VAL A 120 0.84 -5.67 6.48
CA VAL A 120 -0.28 -6.46 7.00
C VAL A 120 -1.59 -5.72 6.74
N ASP A 121 -2.63 -6.46 6.40
CA ASP A 121 -4.00 -5.96 6.31
C ASP A 121 -4.59 -5.80 7.72
N MET A 122 -5.22 -4.67 8.01
CA MET A 122 -5.81 -4.35 9.30
C MET A 122 -7.30 -4.73 9.35
N ARG A 123 -7.66 -5.89 8.79
CA ARG A 123 -9.04 -6.37 8.64
C ARG A 123 -9.87 -5.41 7.81
N SER A 124 -9.30 -4.98 6.71
CA SER A 124 -9.97 -4.08 5.80
C SER A 124 -11.16 -4.75 5.11
N THR A 125 -12.12 -3.94 4.67
CA THR A 125 -13.32 -4.47 4.00
C THR A 125 -13.02 -5.03 2.61
N CYS A 126 -12.09 -4.41 1.90
CA CYS A 126 -11.79 -4.74 0.50
C CYS A 126 -10.44 -5.45 0.30
N GLY A 127 -9.70 -5.70 1.38
CA GLY A 127 -8.41 -6.38 1.32
C GLY A 127 -7.25 -5.51 0.84
N THR A 128 -6.04 -5.96 1.17
CA THR A 128 -4.78 -5.40 0.71
C THR A 128 -4.14 -6.36 -0.28
N TYR A 129 -3.58 -5.84 -1.35
CA TYR A 129 -2.99 -6.64 -2.44
C TYR A 129 -1.52 -6.26 -2.62
N LEU A 130 -0.65 -7.26 -2.62
CA LEU A 130 0.79 -7.09 -2.87
C LEU A 130 1.14 -7.68 -4.23
N ASN A 131 1.66 -6.85 -5.14
CA ASN A 131 1.97 -7.22 -6.52
C ASN A 131 0.78 -7.87 -7.27
N GLY A 132 -0.45 -7.49 -6.90
CA GLY A 132 -1.69 -8.01 -7.47
C GLY A 132 -2.29 -9.21 -6.73
N ASP A 133 -1.57 -9.82 -5.80
CA ASP A 133 -2.05 -10.95 -5.01
C ASP A 133 -2.62 -10.47 -3.66
N PRO A 134 -3.79 -10.95 -3.23
CA PRO A 134 -4.33 -10.60 -1.93
C PRO A 134 -3.44 -11.15 -0.81
N ILE A 135 -3.18 -10.32 0.21
CA ILE A 135 -2.45 -10.80 1.40
C ILE A 135 -3.45 -11.37 2.42
N PRO A 136 -3.03 -12.34 3.26
CA PRO A 136 -3.88 -12.87 4.31
C PRO A 136 -4.33 -11.79 5.29
N VAL A 137 -5.56 -11.92 5.75
CA VAL A 137 -6.13 -11.05 6.79
C VAL A 137 -6.01 -11.75 8.14
N PRO A 138 -5.53 -11.08 9.19
CA PRO A 138 -5.48 -11.65 10.53
C PRO A 138 -6.89 -12.01 11.02
N ASP A 139 -7.02 -13.21 11.58
CA ASP A 139 -8.26 -13.68 12.16
C ASP A 139 -7.99 -14.27 13.55
N ASP A 140 -8.39 -13.55 14.59
CA ASP A 140 -8.19 -13.95 15.98
C ASP A 140 -8.97 -15.24 16.33
N LEU A 141 -10.11 -15.47 15.68
CA LEU A 141 -10.91 -16.69 15.90
C LEU A 141 -10.24 -17.92 15.30
N ALA A 142 -9.51 -17.74 14.20
CA ALA A 142 -8.69 -18.78 13.59
C ALA A 142 -7.28 -18.88 14.20
N GLY A 143 -6.94 -18.00 15.16
CA GLY A 143 -5.62 -17.97 15.80
C GLY A 143 -4.49 -17.44 14.88
N SER A 144 -4.83 -16.73 13.80
CA SER A 144 -3.83 -16.09 12.94
C SER A 144 -3.58 -14.66 13.38
N PHE A 145 -2.34 -14.36 13.73
CA PHE A 145 -1.91 -13.04 14.21
C PHE A 145 -1.38 -12.18 13.07
N GLU A 146 -1.25 -10.88 13.32
CA GLU A 146 -0.72 -9.92 12.34
C GLU A 146 0.64 -10.37 11.77
N GLU A 147 1.52 -10.92 12.61
CA GLU A 147 2.85 -11.36 12.18
C GLU A 147 2.83 -12.52 11.20
N ASP A 148 1.89 -13.46 11.39
CA ASP A 148 1.73 -14.63 10.50
C ASP A 148 1.15 -14.24 9.14
N CYS A 149 0.31 -13.20 9.13
CA CYS A 149 -0.33 -12.67 7.93
C CYS A 149 0.51 -11.65 7.19
N ALA A 150 1.51 -11.08 7.85
CA ALA A 150 2.35 -10.04 7.27
C ALA A 150 3.20 -10.55 6.11
N ARG A 151 3.35 -9.72 5.08
CA ARG A 151 4.18 -9.99 3.89
C ARG A 151 5.40 -9.09 3.89
N LEU A 152 6.57 -9.71 3.69
CA LEU A 152 7.83 -8.99 3.52
C LEU A 152 7.77 -8.15 2.25
N LEU A 153 8.12 -6.87 2.37
CA LEU A 153 8.27 -5.96 1.25
C LEU A 153 9.72 -5.96 0.74
N ARG A 154 9.86 -5.98 -0.57
CA ARG A 154 11.13 -5.84 -1.27
C ARG A 154 11.13 -4.55 -2.08
N SER A 155 12.29 -3.97 -2.28
CA SER A 155 12.40 -2.78 -3.13
C SER A 155 11.85 -3.05 -4.53
N GLY A 156 10.90 -2.23 -4.97
CA GLY A 156 10.16 -2.40 -6.22
C GLY A 156 8.78 -3.04 -6.08
N ASP A 157 8.41 -3.48 -4.87
CA ASP A 157 7.06 -4.03 -4.64
C ASP A 157 5.99 -2.94 -4.69
N PHE A 158 4.87 -3.29 -5.30
CA PHE A 158 3.65 -2.48 -5.30
C PHE A 158 2.61 -3.09 -4.38
N PHE A 159 1.87 -2.27 -3.67
CA PHE A 159 0.66 -2.73 -3.00
C PHE A 159 -0.50 -1.78 -3.21
N SER A 160 -1.71 -2.32 -3.19
CA SER A 160 -2.94 -1.53 -3.29
C SER A 160 -3.87 -1.78 -2.11
N LEU A 161 -4.65 -0.74 -1.78
CA LEU A 161 -5.72 -0.80 -0.80
C LEU A 161 -7.04 -1.00 -1.54
N GLY A 162 -7.50 -2.24 -1.55
CA GLY A 162 -8.63 -2.68 -2.38
C GLY A 162 -8.22 -3.20 -3.76
N PRO A 163 -9.15 -3.88 -4.44
CA PRO A 163 -8.88 -4.61 -5.66
C PRO A 163 -8.73 -3.73 -6.92
N SER A 164 -9.20 -2.48 -6.90
CA SER A 164 -9.21 -1.63 -8.10
C SER A 164 -7.85 -1.03 -8.48
N ALA A 165 -6.83 -1.21 -7.63
CA ALA A 165 -5.51 -0.57 -7.76
C ALA A 165 -5.56 0.98 -7.88
N VAL A 166 -6.68 1.61 -7.52
CA VAL A 166 -6.80 3.08 -7.49
C VAL A 166 -5.94 3.68 -6.39
N ASN A 167 -5.75 2.93 -5.29
CA ASN A 167 -4.92 3.34 -4.16
C ASN A 167 -3.62 2.53 -4.17
N LEU A 168 -2.74 2.85 -5.10
CA LEU A 168 -1.50 2.12 -5.37
C LEU A 168 -0.29 2.82 -4.75
N PHE A 169 0.57 2.02 -4.15
CA PHE A 169 1.80 2.45 -3.49
C PHE A 169 2.99 1.63 -4.00
N LEU A 170 4.13 2.30 -4.14
CA LEU A 170 5.41 1.69 -4.44
C LEU A 170 6.30 1.76 -3.19
N PHE A 171 6.82 0.61 -2.77
CA PHE A 171 7.88 0.51 -1.76
C PHE A 171 9.25 0.40 -2.45
N PHE A 172 10.23 1.20 -2.01
CA PHE A 172 11.57 1.12 -2.56
C PHE A 172 12.66 1.52 -1.55
N GLN A 173 13.82 0.95 -1.75
CA GLN A 173 15.07 1.30 -1.05
C GLN A 173 15.95 2.13 -1.99
N LYS A 174 16.54 3.18 -1.44
CA LYS A 174 17.57 3.97 -2.10
C LYS A 174 18.93 3.73 -1.47
#